data_ce6bbdd19a37ce03062c5dd0552163c7
#
_entry.id   ce6bbdd19a37ce03062c5dd0552163c7
#
_cell.length_a   1.000
_cell.length_b   1.000
_cell.length_c   1.000
_cell.angle_alpha   90.00
_cell.angle_beta   90.00
_cell.angle_gamma   90.00
#
_symmetry.space_group_name_H-M   'P 1'
#
loop_
_entity.id
_entity.type
_entity.pdbx_description
1 polymer ?
#
loop_
_entity_poly.entity_id
_entity_poly.type
_entity_poly.pdbx_seq_one_letter_code
_entity_poly.pdbx_strand_id
1 'polypeptide(L)'
;MIEKFRKIFTGLEERFGYHQIDTSVGDGKKSGTSFTSSYAHTEEMWKAHLEGTKFEVKTKNKTIQADSLGLCPIRSDSTCMWGAIDLDEYKPNVEELFKKIKSINVPFIPFKSKSGGIHVYIFLTEAVPALLLREKLHTIKNIFGDCKPDKIFPVQKYLNLEKGSAGSWINLP
;
A
#
# COMPACT_ATOMS: atom_id res chain seq x y z
N MET A 1 18.92 -4.39 5.72
CA MET A 1 17.73 -4.74 4.92
C MET A 1 16.60 -3.75 5.17
N ILE A 2 16.21 -3.50 6.43
CA ILE A 2 15.11 -2.59 6.83
C ILE A 2 15.28 -1.19 6.21
N GLU A 3 16.45 -0.55 6.36
CA GLU A 3 16.71 0.79 5.82
C GLU A 3 16.49 0.87 4.30
N LYS A 4 16.95 -0.15 3.54
CA LYS A 4 16.74 -0.19 2.09
C LYS A 4 15.25 -0.27 1.74
N PHE A 5 14.49 -1.08 2.48
CA PHE A 5 13.06 -1.24 2.28
C PHE A 5 12.31 0.06 2.61
N ARG A 6 12.61 0.69 3.75
CA ARG A 6 12.05 2.01 4.11
C ARG A 6 12.36 3.08 3.07
N LYS A 7 13.58 3.07 2.52
CA LYS A 7 13.99 4.04 1.48
C LYS A 7 13.19 3.87 0.18
N ILE A 8 12.81 2.65 -0.16
CA ILE A 8 11.99 2.36 -1.35
C ILE A 8 10.54 2.78 -1.12
N PHE A 9 10.00 2.48 0.05
CA PHE A 9 8.62 2.77 0.42
C PHE A 9 8.47 4.05 1.24
N THR A 10 9.12 5.13 0.81
CA THR A 10 8.90 6.45 1.43
C THR A 10 7.48 6.95 1.15
N GLY A 11 6.82 7.46 2.18
CA GLY A 11 5.44 7.94 2.09
C GLY A 11 5.13 8.95 3.18
N LEU A 12 3.89 9.03 3.61
CA LEU A 12 3.49 9.85 4.75
C LEU A 12 4.03 9.22 6.04
N GLU A 13 4.86 9.97 6.78
CA GLU A 13 5.50 9.46 8.00
C GLU A 13 4.65 9.65 9.25
N GLU A 14 3.83 10.69 9.28
CA GLU A 14 3.03 11.06 10.46
C GLU A 14 1.86 10.11 10.72
N ARG A 15 1.54 9.26 9.75
CA ARG A 15 0.44 8.30 9.82
C ARG A 15 0.76 7.06 9.03
N PHE A 16 0.21 5.95 9.48
CA PHE A 16 0.33 4.67 8.76
C PHE A 16 -0.94 3.85 8.89
N GLY A 17 -1.11 2.91 7.98
CA GLY A 17 -2.13 1.90 8.08
C GLY A 17 -1.60 0.66 8.79
N TYR A 18 -2.49 -0.05 9.45
CA TYR A 18 -2.18 -1.38 9.99
C TYR A 18 -3.42 -2.28 9.89
N HIS A 19 -3.15 -3.54 9.81
CA HIS A 19 -4.21 -4.53 9.65
C HIS A 19 -4.09 -5.60 10.72
N GLN A 20 -5.22 -6.01 11.26
CA GLN A 20 -5.35 -7.13 12.18
C GLN A 20 -6.10 -8.25 11.48
N ILE A 21 -5.47 -9.41 11.36
CA ILE A 21 -6.09 -10.59 10.75
C ILE A 21 -7.09 -11.17 11.75
N ASP A 22 -8.28 -11.47 11.24
CA ASP A 22 -9.24 -12.28 11.95
C ASP A 22 -8.96 -13.76 11.68
N THR A 23 -8.62 -14.51 12.73
CA THR A 23 -8.24 -15.91 12.64
C THR A 23 -9.45 -16.85 12.50
N SER A 24 -10.67 -16.32 12.55
CA SER A 24 -11.91 -17.10 12.66
C SER A 24 -12.55 -17.51 11.31
N VAL A 25 -11.97 -17.15 10.16
CA VAL A 25 -12.61 -17.40 8.85
C VAL A 25 -11.90 -18.50 8.08
N GLY A 26 -12.64 -19.56 7.74
CA GLY A 26 -12.24 -20.63 6.84
C GLY A 26 -12.20 -20.22 5.36
N ASP A 27 -11.71 -21.07 4.47
CA ASP A 27 -11.66 -20.94 3.00
C ASP A 27 -10.58 -20.02 2.37
N GLY A 28 -9.41 -19.92 2.98
CA GLY A 28 -8.24 -19.35 2.30
C GLY A 28 -8.25 -17.83 2.10
N LYS A 29 -9.38 -17.15 2.31
CA LYS A 29 -9.46 -15.69 2.36
C LYS A 29 -9.22 -15.24 3.79
N LYS A 30 -8.07 -14.60 4.03
CA LYS A 30 -7.81 -13.97 5.32
C LYS A 30 -8.64 -12.68 5.41
N SER A 31 -9.71 -12.71 6.19
CA SER A 31 -10.43 -11.50 6.57
C SER A 31 -9.70 -10.79 7.73
N GLY A 32 -10.02 -9.54 7.95
CA GLY A 32 -9.47 -8.77 9.06
C GLY A 32 -9.91 -7.33 9.01
N THR A 33 -9.53 -6.58 10.04
CA THR A 33 -9.90 -5.18 10.19
C THR A 33 -8.70 -4.28 9.92
N SER A 34 -8.93 -3.26 9.11
CA SER A 34 -7.94 -2.25 8.75
C SER A 34 -8.15 -0.98 9.58
N PHE A 35 -7.07 -0.41 10.07
CA PHE A 35 -7.06 0.78 10.91
C PHE A 35 -6.02 1.78 10.41
N THR A 36 -6.21 3.04 10.75
CA THR A 36 -5.22 4.10 10.52
C THR A 36 -4.72 4.63 11.86
N SER A 37 -3.39 4.68 12.02
CA SER A 37 -2.74 5.33 13.15
C SER A 37 -2.70 6.84 12.97
N SER A 38 -2.80 7.57 14.09
CA SER A 38 -2.53 9.02 14.15
C SER A 38 -1.10 9.33 14.60
N TYR A 39 -0.24 8.32 14.68
CA TYR A 39 1.15 8.41 15.11
C TYR A 39 2.06 7.92 14.00
N ALA A 40 3.33 8.35 14.04
CA ALA A 40 4.36 7.85 13.15
C ALA A 40 4.64 6.37 13.38
N HIS A 41 5.02 5.66 12.31
CA HIS A 41 5.51 4.29 12.42
C HIS A 41 6.93 4.27 13.00
N THR A 42 7.29 3.16 13.65
CA THR A 42 8.61 2.95 14.23
C THR A 42 9.43 1.92 13.45
N GLU A 43 10.73 1.87 13.72
CA GLU A 43 11.62 0.89 13.10
C GLU A 43 11.26 -0.55 13.49
N GLU A 44 10.82 -0.76 14.74
CA GLU A 44 10.36 -2.06 15.23
C GLU A 44 9.14 -2.57 14.44
N MET A 45 8.22 -1.67 14.05
CA MET A 45 7.06 -2.03 13.22
C MET A 45 7.50 -2.49 11.82
N TRP A 46 8.50 -1.82 11.23
CA TRP A 46 9.08 -2.23 9.96
C TRP A 46 9.77 -3.59 10.06
N LYS A 47 10.54 -3.78 11.13
CA LYS A 47 11.22 -5.05 11.39
C LYS A 47 10.22 -6.18 11.52
N ALA A 48 9.21 -6.02 12.37
CA ALA A 48 8.17 -7.01 12.59
C ALA A 48 7.41 -7.34 11.30
N HIS A 49 7.08 -6.31 10.49
CA HIS A 49 6.41 -6.52 9.22
C HIS A 49 7.25 -7.37 8.25
N LEU A 50 8.55 -7.08 8.11
CA LEU A 50 9.47 -7.82 7.23
C LEU A 50 9.76 -9.24 7.73
N GLU A 51 9.72 -9.46 9.04
CA GLU A 51 9.89 -10.77 9.67
C GLU A 51 8.58 -11.57 9.71
N GLY A 52 7.45 -10.98 9.30
CA GLY A 52 6.14 -11.62 9.38
C GLY A 52 5.65 -11.85 10.81
N THR A 53 6.15 -11.06 11.76
CA THR A 53 5.75 -11.09 13.17
C THR A 53 4.75 -9.98 13.48
N LYS A 54 4.01 -10.11 14.60
CA LYS A 54 3.08 -9.07 15.05
C LYS A 54 3.83 -7.93 15.72
N PHE A 55 3.23 -6.74 15.66
CA PHE A 55 3.71 -5.55 16.37
C PHE A 55 2.57 -4.82 17.08
N GLU A 56 2.93 -4.07 18.12
CA GLU A 56 1.97 -3.31 18.91
C GLU A 56 1.73 -1.92 18.32
N VAL A 57 0.46 -1.56 18.21
CA VAL A 57 0.02 -0.20 17.89
C VAL A 57 -0.73 0.38 19.08
N LYS A 58 -0.17 1.42 19.68
CA LYS A 58 -0.83 2.15 20.77
C LYS A 58 -1.86 3.11 20.17
N THR A 59 -3.07 3.03 20.68
CA THR A 59 -4.16 3.97 20.39
C THR A 59 -4.51 4.74 21.67
N LYS A 60 -5.40 5.73 21.55
CA LYS A 60 -5.83 6.50 22.74
C LYS A 60 -6.40 5.63 23.86
N ASN A 61 -7.05 4.50 23.52
CA ASN A 61 -7.84 3.72 24.46
C ASN A 61 -7.29 2.31 24.71
N LYS A 62 -6.44 1.80 23.81
CA LYS A 62 -5.94 0.41 23.87
C LYS A 62 -4.69 0.21 23.03
N THR A 63 -3.98 -0.89 23.32
CA THR A 63 -2.95 -1.43 22.44
C THR A 63 -3.54 -2.51 21.55
N ILE A 64 -3.22 -2.50 20.28
CA ILE A 64 -3.70 -3.43 19.27
C ILE A 64 -2.49 -4.20 18.71
N GLN A 65 -2.63 -5.51 18.59
CA GLN A 65 -1.66 -6.35 17.90
C GLN A 65 -1.96 -6.33 16.40
N ALA A 66 -1.03 -5.77 15.62
CA ALA A 66 -1.14 -5.66 14.17
C ALA A 66 -0.31 -6.74 13.47
N ASP A 67 -0.83 -7.25 12.36
CA ASP A 67 -0.19 -8.29 11.55
C ASP A 67 0.53 -7.73 10.32
N SER A 68 0.27 -6.50 9.93
CA SER A 68 0.97 -5.86 8.81
C SER A 68 0.93 -4.35 8.87
N LEU A 69 1.99 -3.76 8.31
CA LEU A 69 2.15 -2.33 8.11
C LEU A 69 1.65 -1.95 6.72
N GLY A 70 0.93 -0.83 6.64
CA GLY A 70 0.54 -0.20 5.40
C GLY A 70 1.01 1.25 5.35
N LEU A 71 1.33 1.74 4.16
CA LEU A 71 1.77 3.11 3.97
C LEU A 71 0.93 3.86 2.95
N CYS A 72 0.82 5.15 3.18
CA CYS A 72 0.27 6.10 2.25
C CYS A 72 1.41 6.57 1.33
N PRO A 73 1.35 6.34 0.00
CA PRO A 73 2.45 6.72 -0.89
C PRO A 73 2.62 8.22 -1.03
N ILE A 74 1.55 9.00 -0.76
CA ILE A 74 1.62 10.47 -0.84
C ILE A 74 2.31 11.03 0.42
N ARG A 75 3.33 11.82 0.21
CA ARG A 75 4.13 12.48 1.24
C ARG A 75 3.45 13.77 1.70
N SER A 76 3.92 14.37 2.79
CA SER A 76 3.37 15.62 3.34
C SER A 76 3.41 16.79 2.35
N ASP A 77 4.39 16.79 1.43
CA ASP A 77 4.53 17.78 0.34
C ASP A 77 3.65 17.45 -0.89
N SER A 78 2.75 16.50 -0.79
CA SER A 78 1.89 16.01 -1.87
C SER A 78 2.62 15.40 -3.06
N THR A 79 3.84 14.90 -2.85
CA THR A 79 4.60 14.13 -3.85
C THR A 79 4.61 12.64 -3.52
N CYS A 80 5.02 11.82 -4.49
CA CYS A 80 5.17 10.38 -4.33
C CYS A 80 6.49 9.91 -4.93
N MET A 81 7.11 8.91 -4.31
CA MET A 81 8.25 8.14 -4.83
C MET A 81 7.83 6.78 -5.39
N TRP A 82 6.61 6.37 -5.14
CA TRP A 82 6.01 5.13 -5.63
C TRP A 82 4.49 5.23 -5.69
N GLY A 83 3.90 4.33 -6.44
CA GLY A 83 2.46 4.14 -6.49
C GLY A 83 2.10 2.68 -6.62
N ALA A 84 0.83 2.36 -6.49
CA ALA A 84 0.36 0.99 -6.59
C ALA A 84 -1.06 0.91 -7.17
N ILE A 85 -1.37 -0.24 -7.75
CA ILE A 85 -2.71 -0.66 -8.13
C ILE A 85 -3.02 -1.94 -7.34
N ASP A 86 -4.09 -1.93 -6.58
CA ASP A 86 -4.59 -3.08 -5.83
C ASP A 86 -5.57 -3.86 -6.73
N LEU A 87 -5.15 -5.04 -7.17
CA LEU A 87 -5.94 -5.94 -7.99
C LEU A 87 -6.65 -6.93 -7.08
N ASP A 88 -7.97 -6.81 -6.97
CA ASP A 88 -8.84 -7.71 -6.19
C ASP A 88 -9.04 -9.09 -6.87
N GLU A 89 -8.01 -9.61 -7.50
CA GLU A 89 -8.03 -10.90 -8.16
C GLU A 89 -7.36 -11.96 -7.28
N TYR A 90 -8.15 -12.85 -6.68
CA TYR A 90 -7.67 -13.83 -5.68
C TYR A 90 -7.06 -15.09 -6.27
N LYS A 91 -7.22 -15.34 -7.57
CA LYS A 91 -6.58 -16.44 -8.31
C LYS A 91 -6.03 -15.93 -9.64
N PRO A 92 -5.08 -14.98 -9.60
CA PRO A 92 -4.60 -14.34 -10.80
C PRO A 92 -3.85 -15.33 -11.69
N ASN A 93 -4.08 -15.20 -13.00
CA ASN A 93 -3.19 -15.80 -13.98
C ASN A 93 -1.90 -15.00 -14.05
N VAL A 94 -0.88 -15.49 -13.35
CA VAL A 94 0.41 -14.80 -13.21
C VAL A 94 1.09 -14.58 -14.56
N GLU A 95 1.00 -15.55 -15.48
CA GLU A 95 1.60 -15.41 -16.81
C GLU A 95 0.91 -14.32 -17.64
N GLU A 96 -0.41 -14.25 -17.57
CA GLU A 96 -1.18 -13.20 -18.23
C GLU A 96 -0.86 -11.82 -17.65
N LEU A 97 -0.77 -11.73 -16.32
CA LEU A 97 -0.37 -10.50 -15.63
C LEU A 97 1.02 -10.01 -16.12
N PHE A 98 2.00 -10.89 -16.19
CA PHE A 98 3.33 -10.53 -16.70
C PHE A 98 3.32 -10.13 -18.17
N LYS A 99 2.48 -10.76 -19.02
CA LYS A 99 2.30 -10.33 -20.40
C LYS A 99 1.71 -8.91 -20.47
N LYS A 100 0.71 -8.61 -19.66
CA LYS A 100 0.10 -7.27 -19.55
C LYS A 100 1.14 -6.23 -19.10
N ILE A 101 1.91 -6.51 -18.05
CA ILE A 101 2.96 -5.61 -17.56
C ILE A 101 3.99 -5.33 -18.67
N LYS A 102 4.46 -6.36 -19.36
CA LYS A 102 5.44 -6.20 -20.46
C LYS A 102 4.88 -5.39 -21.62
N SER A 103 3.58 -5.51 -21.94
CA SER A 103 2.96 -4.81 -23.08
C SER A 103 2.90 -3.29 -22.92
N ILE A 104 2.90 -2.78 -21.69
CA ILE A 104 2.81 -1.32 -21.42
C ILE A 104 4.14 -0.63 -21.29
N ASN A 105 5.25 -1.38 -21.30
CA ASN A 105 6.61 -0.85 -21.13
C ASN A 105 6.76 0.10 -19.92
N VAL A 106 6.07 -0.23 -18.81
CA VAL A 106 6.16 0.47 -17.52
C VAL A 106 6.71 -0.52 -16.51
N PRO A 107 7.72 -0.16 -15.70
CA PRO A 107 8.42 -1.08 -14.81
C PRO A 107 7.60 -1.41 -13.55
N PHE A 108 6.43 -2.00 -13.74
CA PHE A 108 5.61 -2.50 -12.65
C PHE A 108 6.18 -3.78 -12.05
N ILE A 109 6.11 -3.86 -10.73
CA ILE A 109 6.53 -5.02 -9.95
C ILE A 109 5.30 -5.57 -9.22
N PRO A 110 4.81 -6.78 -9.57
CA PRO A 110 3.70 -7.39 -8.87
C PRO A 110 4.17 -8.08 -7.58
N PHE A 111 3.42 -7.90 -6.52
CA PHE A 111 3.58 -8.60 -5.25
C PHE A 111 2.27 -9.25 -4.85
N LYS A 112 2.36 -10.42 -4.23
CA LYS A 112 1.20 -11.06 -3.63
C LYS A 112 0.74 -10.22 -2.44
N SER A 113 -0.54 -9.85 -2.44
CA SER A 113 -1.11 -9.16 -1.30
C SER A 113 -1.37 -10.12 -0.14
N LYS A 114 -1.49 -9.57 1.05
CA LYS A 114 -1.76 -10.31 2.28
C LYS A 114 -3.07 -11.11 2.23
N SER A 115 -4.09 -10.58 1.56
CA SER A 115 -5.40 -11.23 1.39
C SER A 115 -5.43 -12.28 0.27
N GLY A 116 -4.31 -12.45 -0.45
CA GLY A 116 -4.18 -13.41 -1.55
C GLY A 116 -4.41 -12.82 -2.94
N GLY A 117 -4.73 -11.52 -3.06
CA GLY A 117 -4.75 -10.76 -4.30
C GLY A 117 -3.35 -10.33 -4.73
N ILE A 118 -3.27 -9.33 -5.61
CA ILE A 118 -2.02 -8.76 -6.11
C ILE A 118 -2.02 -7.25 -5.95
N HIS A 119 -0.90 -6.70 -5.47
CA HIS A 119 -0.56 -5.30 -5.61
C HIS A 119 0.49 -5.15 -6.70
N VAL A 120 0.28 -4.24 -7.62
CA VAL A 120 1.23 -3.93 -8.70
C VAL A 120 1.85 -2.57 -8.40
N TYR A 121 3.14 -2.56 -8.08
CA TYR A 121 3.86 -1.34 -7.66
C TYR A 121 4.66 -0.74 -8.81
N ILE A 122 4.77 0.58 -8.79
CA ILE A 122 5.75 1.34 -9.58
C ILE A 122 6.59 2.19 -8.64
N PHE A 123 7.90 2.18 -8.84
CA PHE A 123 8.86 2.99 -8.09
C PHE A 123 9.47 4.04 -9.01
N LEU A 124 9.71 5.22 -8.48
CA LEU A 124 10.19 6.37 -9.22
C LEU A 124 11.61 6.73 -8.77
N THR A 125 12.40 7.25 -9.67
CA THR A 125 13.78 7.72 -9.41
C THR A 125 13.79 9.10 -8.74
N GLU A 126 12.71 9.86 -8.89
CA GLU A 126 12.52 11.18 -8.30
C GLU A 126 11.08 11.36 -7.85
N ALA A 127 10.87 12.30 -6.95
CA ALA A 127 9.55 12.62 -6.43
C ALA A 127 8.70 13.34 -7.50
N VAL A 128 7.48 12.84 -7.72
CA VAL A 128 6.52 13.48 -8.64
C VAL A 128 5.26 13.89 -7.90
N PRO A 129 4.55 14.94 -8.35
CA PRO A 129 3.25 15.31 -7.78
C PRO A 129 2.27 14.12 -7.78
N ALA A 130 1.61 13.90 -6.65
CA ALA A 130 0.65 12.79 -6.49
C ALA A 130 -0.47 12.82 -7.54
N LEU A 131 -0.91 14.01 -7.93
CA LEU A 131 -1.87 14.20 -9.02
C LEU A 131 -1.41 13.54 -10.31
N LEU A 132 -0.17 13.82 -10.75
CA LEU A 132 0.36 13.30 -12.01
C LEU A 132 0.52 11.77 -11.97
N LEU A 133 1.07 11.24 -10.89
CA LEU A 133 1.19 9.79 -10.73
C LEU A 133 -0.18 9.12 -10.74
N ARG A 134 -1.13 9.66 -10.00
CA ARG A 134 -2.49 9.15 -9.94
C ARG A 134 -3.16 9.14 -11.32
N GLU A 135 -3.11 10.24 -12.06
CA GLU A 135 -3.68 10.33 -13.41
C GLU A 135 -3.04 9.32 -14.35
N LYS A 136 -1.71 9.16 -14.30
CA LYS A 136 -1.01 8.16 -15.09
C LYS A 136 -1.47 6.74 -14.76
N LEU A 137 -1.56 6.39 -13.49
CA LEU A 137 -2.04 5.08 -13.05
C LEU A 137 -3.50 4.84 -13.46
N HIS A 138 -4.35 5.86 -13.41
CA HIS A 138 -5.74 5.77 -13.90
C HIS A 138 -5.83 5.52 -15.40
N THR A 139 -4.91 6.06 -16.20
CA THR A 139 -4.88 5.83 -17.66
C THR A 139 -4.55 4.37 -17.98
N ILE A 140 -3.67 3.73 -17.20
CA ILE A 140 -3.17 2.39 -17.49
C ILE A 140 -3.88 1.28 -16.72
N LYS A 141 -4.68 1.60 -15.71
CA LYS A 141 -5.35 0.59 -14.87
C LYS A 141 -6.18 -0.43 -15.64
N ASN A 142 -6.86 -0.01 -16.71
CA ASN A 142 -7.77 -0.85 -17.48
C ASN A 142 -7.06 -2.02 -18.18
N ILE A 143 -5.74 -1.96 -18.32
CA ILE A 143 -4.93 -3.08 -18.83
C ILE A 143 -4.99 -4.28 -17.87
N PHE A 144 -5.12 -4.00 -16.57
CA PHE A 144 -5.20 -5.03 -15.53
C PHE A 144 -6.62 -5.55 -15.27
N GLY A 145 -7.63 -5.01 -15.95
CA GLY A 145 -9.03 -5.34 -15.77
C GLY A 145 -9.83 -4.19 -15.17
N ASP A 146 -11.03 -4.49 -14.68
CA ASP A 146 -11.91 -3.49 -14.07
C ASP A 146 -11.41 -3.14 -12.64
N CYS A 147 -10.52 -2.16 -12.58
CA CYS A 147 -9.96 -1.68 -11.32
C CYS A 147 -10.68 -0.41 -10.85
N LYS A 148 -11.26 -0.44 -9.65
CA LYS A 148 -11.96 0.69 -9.06
C LYS A 148 -11.00 1.85 -8.78
N PRO A 149 -11.47 3.12 -8.82
CA PRO A 149 -10.62 4.30 -8.60
C PRO A 149 -9.96 4.37 -7.21
N ASP A 150 -10.60 3.83 -6.19
CA ASP A 150 -10.10 3.77 -4.81
C ASP A 150 -9.04 2.68 -4.58
N LYS A 151 -8.82 1.82 -5.58
CA LYS A 151 -7.77 0.80 -5.62
C LYS A 151 -6.46 1.27 -6.27
N ILE A 152 -6.38 2.56 -6.61
CA ILE A 152 -5.19 3.19 -7.18
C ILE A 152 -4.57 4.11 -6.16
N PHE A 153 -3.31 3.87 -5.84
CA PHE A 153 -2.55 4.63 -4.85
C PHE A 153 -1.43 5.44 -5.52
N PRO A 154 -1.35 6.76 -5.30
CA PRO A 154 -2.11 7.53 -4.34
C PRO A 154 -3.59 7.69 -4.73
N VAL A 155 -4.50 7.58 -3.75
CA VAL A 155 -5.92 7.88 -3.96
C VAL A 155 -6.16 9.38 -4.00
N GLN A 156 -5.48 10.13 -3.14
CA GLN A 156 -5.57 11.59 -3.06
C GLN A 156 -4.66 12.26 -4.10
N LYS A 157 -5.11 13.39 -4.63
CA LYS A 157 -4.31 14.24 -5.54
C LYS A 157 -3.31 15.10 -4.78
N TYR A 158 -3.66 15.49 -3.57
CA TYR A 158 -2.85 16.29 -2.64
C TYR A 158 -3.31 16.00 -1.21
N LEU A 159 -2.43 16.27 -0.26
CA LEU A 159 -2.76 16.22 1.18
C LEU A 159 -2.95 17.64 1.72
N ASN A 160 -3.85 17.75 2.68
CA ASN A 160 -3.98 18.90 3.55
C ASN A 160 -4.02 18.41 4.99
N LEU A 161 -2.86 18.30 5.61
CA LEU A 161 -2.71 17.77 6.96
C LEU A 161 -3.39 18.66 8.02
N GLU A 162 -3.43 19.97 7.80
CA GLU A 162 -4.11 20.92 8.68
C GLU A 162 -5.61 20.68 8.73
N LYS A 163 -6.20 20.26 7.61
CA LYS A 163 -7.61 19.86 7.53
C LYS A 163 -7.83 18.38 7.90
N GLY A 164 -6.84 17.72 8.47
CA GLY A 164 -6.96 16.32 8.92
C GLY A 164 -6.93 15.26 7.82
N SER A 165 -6.47 15.62 6.60
CA SER A 165 -6.31 14.64 5.51
C SER A 165 -5.29 13.57 5.93
N ALA A 166 -5.72 12.32 5.98
CA ALA A 166 -4.87 11.20 6.40
C ALA A 166 -4.17 10.49 5.24
N GLY A 167 -4.61 10.75 4.00
CA GLY A 167 -4.24 9.93 2.86
C GLY A 167 -4.82 8.51 2.95
N SER A 168 -4.85 7.82 1.82
CA SER A 168 -5.20 6.39 1.78
C SER A 168 -3.93 5.56 1.70
N TRP A 169 -3.90 4.48 2.46
CA TRP A 169 -2.75 3.60 2.55
C TRP A 169 -3.03 2.23 1.93
N ILE A 170 -1.98 1.54 1.56
CA ILE A 170 -1.99 0.17 1.07
C ILE A 170 -1.04 -0.67 1.92
N ASN A 171 -1.40 -1.93 2.18
CA ASN A 171 -0.50 -2.85 2.87
C ASN A 171 0.79 -3.03 2.06
N LEU A 172 1.92 -2.97 2.76
CA LEU A 172 3.22 -3.30 2.19
C LEU A 172 3.31 -4.80 1.86
N PRO A 173 4.17 -5.17 0.88
CA PRO A 173 4.39 -6.56 0.50
C PRO A 173 5.16 -7.37 1.54
#